data_30ec415f4f2f09c5e1d15056d7368918
#
_entry.id   30ec415f4f2f09c5e1d15056d7368918
#
_cell.length_a   1.000
_cell.length_b   1.000
_cell.length_c   1.000
_cell.angle_alpha   90.00
_cell.angle_beta   90.00
_cell.angle_gamma   90.00
#
_symmetry.space_group_name_H-M   'P 1'
#
loop_
_entity.id
_entity.type
_entity.pdbx_description
1 polymer ?
#
loop_
_entity_poly.entity_id
_entity_poly.type
_entity_poly.pdbx_seq_one_letter_code
_entity_poly.pdbx_strand_id
1 'polypeptide(L)'
;MSAPEETHASTAREPQPRGARIRGDRPVDQAEAAERFLAAPLHQKQHDNRLWTLRQRRDQEMWAIPEWEELRNLASTIKEHTLSHLDEYLEQFERNARANGVSVHWARDGDEHNAIVADLLKRRGARRLIKSKSMLTEECEFRAHMDKVGVEVVETDLGERIQQLDDEDPSHIVVPAVHKLRGDVAALFAEKMGSDPADDDPGRLTEAMRQATRPLILSAEAGMTGANFVVAETGSIVVCTNEGNADLSANAPGLHIVSAGIEKIVPRLDDLAVFVRLLSRSALGSPITQYTSHFRGPRTGGEMHVVLVDNGRSVRLGMHEFWPSLKCIRCGACMNTCPVYRRSGGLSYGATYSGPIGVIIDPTFNARKYSNLPFASTMNGSCANVCPVKINIHEQIYAWRRELVENHETPFVKRAAMKAAGALLARPAVYRAAVAGANKALARLPRFVLYNGLNAWGKNRENPTPPAETFHQWFKRNRGGRK
;
A
#
# COMPACT_ATOMS: atom_id res chain seq x y z
N MET A 1 10.00 -8.23 26.93
CA MET A 1 8.60 -8.59 27.17
C MET A 1 8.24 -9.65 26.16
N SER A 2 8.06 -10.90 26.62
CA SER A 2 7.68 -12.06 25.83
C SER A 2 6.31 -11.85 25.22
N ALA A 3 6.15 -12.25 23.96
CA ALA A 3 4.84 -12.28 23.30
C ALA A 3 3.89 -13.24 24.07
N PRO A 4 2.59 -12.94 24.16
CA PRO A 4 1.65 -13.86 24.80
C PRO A 4 1.60 -15.16 23.98
N GLU A 5 1.76 -16.30 24.68
CA GLU A 5 1.55 -17.64 24.13
C GLU A 5 0.13 -17.77 23.58
N GLU A 6 0.02 -18.15 22.33
CA GLU A 6 -1.24 -18.51 21.70
C GLU A 6 -1.65 -19.90 22.23
N THR A 7 -2.66 -19.94 23.08
CA THR A 7 -3.26 -21.20 23.55
C THR A 7 -3.92 -21.95 22.40
N HIS A 8 -3.42 -23.13 22.08
CA HIS A 8 -4.00 -24.08 21.12
C HIS A 8 -5.34 -24.65 21.64
N ALA A 9 -6.45 -23.99 21.30
CA ALA A 9 -7.75 -24.60 21.36
C ALA A 9 -8.14 -25.08 19.95
N SER A 10 -8.34 -26.38 19.77
CA SER A 10 -8.91 -26.98 18.56
C SER A 10 -10.35 -26.51 18.38
N THR A 11 -10.51 -25.35 17.72
CA THR A 11 -11.79 -24.86 17.24
C THR A 11 -11.80 -24.98 15.72
N ALA A 12 -12.98 -25.30 15.15
CA ALA A 12 -13.20 -25.34 13.71
C ALA A 12 -12.56 -24.11 13.07
N ARG A 13 -11.68 -24.32 12.08
CA ARG A 13 -10.92 -23.22 11.42
C ARG A 13 -11.92 -22.23 10.85
N GLU A 14 -11.78 -20.97 11.26
CA GLU A 14 -12.53 -19.88 10.68
C GLU A 14 -12.14 -19.76 9.17
N PRO A 15 -13.12 -19.67 8.26
CA PRO A 15 -12.79 -19.56 6.83
C PRO A 15 -11.93 -18.32 6.58
N GLN A 16 -10.82 -18.52 5.87
CA GLN A 16 -9.90 -17.45 5.50
C GLN A 16 -10.64 -16.41 4.67
N PRO A 17 -10.61 -15.12 5.04
CA PRO A 17 -11.21 -14.06 4.23
C PRO A 17 -10.38 -13.88 2.97
N ARG A 18 -10.92 -14.26 1.82
CA ARG A 18 -10.31 -14.08 0.52
C ARG A 18 -10.77 -12.78 -0.13
N GLY A 19 -9.89 -12.13 -0.85
CA GLY A 19 -10.18 -10.96 -1.66
C GLY A 19 -9.23 -10.89 -2.84
N ALA A 20 -9.70 -10.28 -3.92
CA ALA A 20 -8.92 -10.10 -5.13
C ALA A 20 -9.00 -8.66 -5.62
N ARG A 21 -7.98 -8.25 -6.35
CA ARG A 21 -8.00 -7.01 -7.13
C ARG A 21 -9.15 -7.05 -8.13
N ILE A 22 -9.91 -5.97 -8.20
CA ILE A 22 -10.95 -5.82 -9.22
C ILE A 22 -10.28 -5.52 -10.56
N ARG A 23 -10.31 -6.47 -11.47
CA ARG A 23 -9.79 -6.32 -12.83
C ARG A 23 -10.82 -5.67 -13.75
N GLY A 24 -10.36 -5.04 -14.85
CA GLY A 24 -11.21 -4.27 -15.75
C GLY A 24 -11.83 -3.03 -15.08
N ASP A 25 -12.93 -2.49 -15.65
CA ASP A 25 -13.52 -1.20 -15.25
C ASP A 25 -14.64 -1.30 -14.20
N ARG A 26 -14.87 -2.49 -13.63
CA ARG A 26 -15.88 -2.66 -12.59
C ARG A 26 -15.53 -1.79 -11.38
N PRO A 27 -16.48 -0.96 -10.89
CA PRO A 27 -16.25 -0.15 -9.69
C PRO A 27 -15.94 -1.00 -8.47
N VAL A 28 -15.01 -0.51 -7.64
CA VAL A 28 -14.69 -1.11 -6.35
C VAL A 28 -15.77 -0.75 -5.35
N ASP A 29 -16.27 -1.74 -4.59
CA ASP A 29 -17.06 -1.52 -3.38
C ASP A 29 -16.26 -1.95 -2.14
N GLN A 30 -15.53 -0.99 -1.56
CA GLN A 30 -14.69 -1.23 -0.41
C GLN A 30 -15.51 -1.63 0.82
N ALA A 31 -16.71 -1.10 0.98
CA ALA A 31 -17.55 -1.39 2.14
C ALA A 31 -18.04 -2.84 2.14
N GLU A 32 -18.53 -3.33 0.99
CA GLU A 32 -18.92 -4.74 0.81
C GLU A 32 -17.74 -5.69 1.03
N ALA A 33 -16.58 -5.37 0.45
CA ALA A 33 -15.38 -6.18 0.63
C ALA A 33 -14.87 -6.18 2.08
N ALA A 34 -15.01 -5.06 2.80
CA ALA A 34 -14.69 -4.95 4.21
C ALA A 34 -15.62 -5.81 5.10
N GLU A 35 -16.92 -5.89 4.78
CA GLU A 35 -17.85 -6.76 5.51
C GLU A 35 -17.41 -8.23 5.47
N ARG A 36 -16.89 -8.70 4.31
CA ARG A 36 -16.37 -10.08 4.19
C ARG A 36 -15.14 -10.31 5.09
N PHE A 37 -14.21 -9.35 5.18
CA PHE A 37 -13.06 -9.46 6.07
C PHE A 37 -13.46 -9.41 7.55
N LEU A 38 -14.44 -8.56 7.91
CA LEU A 38 -14.95 -8.44 9.27
C LEU A 38 -15.75 -9.65 9.72
N ALA A 39 -16.25 -10.48 8.80
CA ALA A 39 -16.90 -11.74 9.10
C ALA A 39 -15.93 -12.83 9.61
N ALA A 40 -14.61 -12.58 9.55
CA ALA A 40 -13.54 -13.43 10.06
C ALA A 40 -12.84 -12.76 11.26
N PRO A 41 -13.42 -12.81 12.48
CA PRO A 41 -12.97 -12.00 13.62
C PRO A 41 -11.57 -12.36 14.11
N LEU A 42 -11.12 -13.61 13.98
CA LEU A 42 -9.76 -14.02 14.35
C LEU A 42 -8.72 -13.38 13.39
N HIS A 43 -8.93 -13.49 12.09
CA HIS A 43 -8.08 -12.88 11.07
C HIS A 43 -8.03 -11.37 11.25
N GLN A 44 -9.18 -10.72 11.44
CA GLN A 44 -9.28 -9.29 11.66
C GLN A 44 -8.51 -8.84 12.92
N LYS A 45 -8.66 -9.58 14.03
CA LYS A 45 -7.95 -9.25 15.28
C LYS A 45 -6.43 -9.40 15.14
N GLN A 46 -5.96 -10.47 14.51
CA GLN A 46 -4.54 -10.71 14.28
C GLN A 46 -3.94 -9.68 13.32
N HIS A 47 -4.66 -9.36 12.24
CA HIS A 47 -4.26 -8.31 11.30
C HIS A 47 -4.11 -6.96 12.00
N ASP A 48 -5.10 -6.54 12.78
CA ASP A 48 -5.06 -5.30 13.55
C ASP A 48 -3.87 -5.26 14.53
N ASN A 49 -3.66 -6.33 15.29
CA ASN A 49 -2.58 -6.44 16.27
C ASN A 49 -1.19 -6.37 15.60
N ARG A 50 -0.98 -7.10 14.50
CA ARG A 50 0.30 -7.12 13.77
C ARG A 50 0.66 -5.72 13.24
N LEU A 51 -0.29 -5.05 12.61
CA LEU A 51 -0.08 -3.71 12.07
C LEU A 51 0.13 -2.68 13.19
N TRP A 52 -0.60 -2.81 14.30
CA TRP A 52 -0.38 -1.95 15.46
C TRP A 52 1.01 -2.15 16.08
N THR A 53 1.49 -3.38 16.15
CA THR A 53 2.85 -3.68 16.59
C THR A 53 3.90 -3.03 15.69
N LEU A 54 3.72 -3.09 14.36
CA LEU A 54 4.60 -2.39 13.42
C LEU A 54 4.57 -0.87 13.63
N ARG A 55 3.39 -0.31 13.91
CA ARG A 55 3.24 1.09 14.23
C ARG A 55 4.00 1.47 15.51
N GLN A 56 3.89 0.67 16.56
CA GLN A 56 4.59 0.92 17.83
C GLN A 56 6.10 0.83 17.68
N ARG A 57 6.61 -0.17 16.95
CA ARG A 57 8.05 -0.30 16.64
C ARG A 57 8.55 0.91 15.84
N ARG A 58 7.80 1.34 14.84
CA ARG A 58 8.12 2.55 14.08
C ARG A 58 8.25 3.78 15.00
N ASP A 59 7.34 3.95 15.95
CA ASP A 59 7.39 5.10 16.87
C ASP A 59 8.60 5.01 17.81
N GLN A 60 8.98 3.82 18.27
CA GLN A 60 10.20 3.61 19.06
C GLN A 60 11.45 4.00 18.27
N GLU A 61 11.55 3.57 17.01
CA GLU A 61 12.67 3.92 16.13
C GLU A 61 12.70 5.39 15.73
N MET A 62 11.55 6.04 15.67
CA MET A 62 11.45 7.48 15.48
C MET A 62 12.03 8.23 16.69
N TRP A 63 11.66 7.84 17.91
CA TRP A 63 12.15 8.49 19.14
C TRP A 63 13.63 8.22 19.41
N ALA A 64 14.18 7.15 18.84
CA ALA A 64 15.62 6.85 18.94
C ALA A 64 16.51 7.80 18.13
N ILE A 65 15.93 8.63 17.26
CA ILE A 65 16.66 9.59 16.41
C ILE A 65 16.22 11.02 16.74
N PRO A 66 17.06 11.83 17.42
CA PRO A 66 16.70 13.22 17.74
C PRO A 66 16.39 14.07 16.50
N GLU A 67 17.11 13.86 15.39
CA GLU A 67 16.97 14.59 14.14
C GLU A 67 15.86 14.03 13.20
N TRP A 68 14.91 13.25 13.72
CA TRP A 68 13.86 12.61 12.91
C TRP A 68 13.06 13.60 12.04
N GLU A 69 12.64 14.72 12.61
CA GLU A 69 11.85 15.72 11.87
C GLU A 69 12.70 16.46 10.82
N GLU A 70 13.97 16.69 11.12
CA GLU A 70 14.91 17.28 10.16
C GLU A 70 15.13 16.35 8.96
N LEU A 71 15.31 15.04 9.20
CA LEU A 71 15.42 14.04 8.13
C LEU A 71 14.16 13.98 7.27
N ARG A 72 12.97 14.06 7.88
CA ARG A 72 11.70 14.08 7.14
C ARG A 72 11.56 15.34 6.28
N ASN A 73 11.95 16.51 6.83
CA ASN A 73 11.97 17.76 6.06
C ASN A 73 12.93 17.65 4.88
N LEU A 74 14.15 17.18 5.13
CA LEU A 74 15.16 17.01 4.09
C LEU A 74 14.69 16.04 3.00
N ALA A 75 14.14 14.88 3.39
CA ALA A 75 13.60 13.91 2.43
C ALA A 75 12.45 14.50 1.58
N SER A 76 11.58 15.30 2.18
CA SER A 76 10.52 16.01 1.46
C SER A 76 11.10 16.98 0.44
N THR A 77 12.05 17.82 0.88
CA THR A 77 12.71 18.82 0.02
C THR A 77 13.48 18.18 -1.13
N ILE A 78 14.24 17.10 -0.86
CA ILE A 78 14.95 16.35 -1.91
C ILE A 78 13.96 15.83 -2.95
N LYS A 79 12.84 15.22 -2.52
CA LYS A 79 11.83 14.71 -3.46
C LYS A 79 11.12 15.82 -4.23
N GLU A 80 10.82 16.94 -3.60
CA GLU A 80 10.22 18.10 -4.27
C GLU A 80 11.16 18.66 -5.34
N HIS A 81 12.43 18.87 -4.99
CA HIS A 81 13.45 19.31 -5.93
C HIS A 81 13.62 18.31 -7.08
N THR A 82 13.72 17.02 -6.77
CA THR A 82 13.88 15.97 -7.79
C THR A 82 12.70 15.94 -8.76
N LEU A 83 11.47 16.04 -8.26
CA LEU A 83 10.27 16.02 -9.09
C LEU A 83 10.11 17.28 -9.94
N SER A 84 10.63 18.43 -9.49
CA SER A 84 10.63 19.67 -10.29
C SER A 84 11.71 19.71 -11.39
N HIS A 85 12.68 18.78 -11.37
CA HIS A 85 13.75 18.61 -12.36
C HIS A 85 13.80 17.13 -12.81
N LEU A 86 12.63 16.51 -12.94
CA LEU A 86 12.53 15.07 -13.14
C LEU A 86 13.18 14.62 -14.46
N ASP A 87 12.98 15.35 -15.51
CA ASP A 87 13.56 15.13 -16.83
C ASP A 87 15.11 15.17 -16.80
N GLU A 88 15.69 16.21 -16.21
CA GLU A 88 17.15 16.37 -16.11
C GLU A 88 17.79 15.19 -15.35
N TYR A 89 17.21 14.78 -14.23
CA TYR A 89 17.73 13.66 -13.45
C TYR A 89 17.51 12.29 -14.11
N LEU A 90 16.42 12.10 -14.84
CA LEU A 90 16.20 10.88 -15.60
C LEU A 90 17.18 10.75 -16.76
N GLU A 91 17.47 11.83 -17.50
CA GLU A 91 18.49 11.86 -18.54
C GLU A 91 19.89 11.63 -17.96
N GLN A 92 20.20 12.25 -16.81
CA GLN A 92 21.47 12.03 -16.11
C GLN A 92 21.62 10.56 -15.71
N PHE A 93 20.58 9.96 -15.15
CA PHE A 93 20.57 8.54 -14.82
C PHE A 93 20.85 7.68 -16.05
N GLU A 94 20.12 7.90 -17.13
CA GLU A 94 20.27 7.12 -18.36
C GLU A 94 21.69 7.19 -18.89
N ARG A 95 22.29 8.38 -18.99
CA ARG A 95 23.69 8.56 -19.42
C ARG A 95 24.65 7.77 -18.54
N ASN A 96 24.52 7.89 -17.22
CA ASN A 96 25.42 7.25 -16.27
C ASN A 96 25.22 5.72 -16.21
N ALA A 97 23.99 5.24 -16.28
CA ALA A 97 23.68 3.81 -16.32
C ALA A 97 24.23 3.16 -17.60
N ARG A 98 24.05 3.81 -18.76
CA ARG A 98 24.62 3.34 -20.03
C ARG A 98 26.15 3.30 -20.00
N ALA A 99 26.80 4.30 -19.38
CA ALA A 99 28.25 4.30 -19.18
C ALA A 99 28.73 3.15 -18.29
N ASN A 100 27.89 2.63 -17.42
CA ASN A 100 28.15 1.44 -16.60
C ASN A 100 27.80 0.12 -17.30
N GLY A 101 27.40 0.13 -18.58
CA GLY A 101 27.04 -1.06 -19.34
C GLY A 101 25.58 -1.54 -19.14
N VAL A 102 24.71 -0.70 -18.58
CA VAL A 102 23.28 -1.00 -18.41
C VAL A 102 22.51 -0.59 -19.66
N SER A 103 21.60 -1.43 -20.14
CA SER A 103 20.63 -1.06 -21.18
C SER A 103 19.42 -0.40 -20.54
N VAL A 104 19.13 0.84 -20.88
CA VAL A 104 17.99 1.59 -20.36
C VAL A 104 16.86 1.65 -21.40
N HIS A 105 15.66 1.28 -20.96
CA HIS A 105 14.43 1.29 -21.73
C HIS A 105 13.41 2.22 -21.06
N TRP A 106 12.54 2.81 -21.88
CA TRP A 106 11.44 3.65 -21.43
C TRP A 106 10.11 3.00 -21.77
N ALA A 107 9.20 2.96 -20.80
CA ALA A 107 7.84 2.46 -20.99
C ALA A 107 6.83 3.54 -20.58
N ARG A 108 5.94 3.88 -21.48
CA ARG A 108 4.86 4.87 -21.24
C ARG A 108 3.82 4.35 -20.26
N ASP A 109 3.56 3.05 -20.33
CA ASP A 109 2.52 2.38 -19.54
C ASP A 109 2.90 0.93 -19.20
N GLY A 110 1.99 0.22 -18.51
CA GLY A 110 2.19 -1.15 -18.11
C GLY A 110 2.25 -2.13 -19.28
N ASP A 111 1.54 -1.89 -20.35
CA ASP A 111 1.53 -2.77 -21.53
C ASP A 111 2.87 -2.69 -22.27
N GLU A 112 3.40 -1.49 -22.47
CA GLU A 112 4.74 -1.29 -23.07
C GLU A 112 5.84 -1.86 -22.17
N HIS A 113 5.76 -1.67 -20.84
CA HIS A 113 6.66 -2.32 -19.89
C HIS A 113 6.68 -3.84 -20.08
N ASN A 114 5.51 -4.45 -20.09
CA ASN A 114 5.38 -5.90 -20.20
C ASN A 114 5.88 -6.41 -21.55
N ALA A 115 5.62 -5.68 -22.65
CA ALA A 115 6.12 -6.03 -23.98
C ALA A 115 7.64 -5.96 -24.06
N ILE A 116 8.29 -4.93 -23.49
CA ILE A 116 9.74 -4.81 -23.43
C ILE A 116 10.34 -6.01 -22.69
N VAL A 117 9.81 -6.33 -21.51
CA VAL A 117 10.32 -7.45 -20.70
C VAL A 117 10.11 -8.78 -21.43
N ALA A 118 8.94 -9.03 -22.02
CA ALA A 118 8.67 -10.23 -22.79
C ALA A 118 9.64 -10.42 -23.97
N ASP A 119 9.98 -9.34 -24.68
CA ASP A 119 10.96 -9.36 -25.77
C ASP A 119 12.37 -9.69 -25.28
N LEU A 120 12.81 -9.11 -24.15
CA LEU A 120 14.11 -9.45 -23.53
C LEU A 120 14.18 -10.92 -23.13
N LEU A 121 13.13 -11.47 -22.52
CA LEU A 121 13.03 -12.87 -22.13
C LEU A 121 13.05 -13.78 -23.34
N LYS A 122 12.31 -13.45 -24.40
CA LYS A 122 12.26 -14.18 -25.67
C LYS A 122 13.63 -14.23 -26.35
N ARG A 123 14.36 -13.11 -26.43
CA ARG A 123 15.71 -13.05 -27.01
C ARG A 123 16.68 -13.96 -26.27
N ARG A 124 16.50 -14.09 -24.94
CA ARG A 124 17.34 -14.96 -24.10
C ARG A 124 16.89 -16.42 -24.10
N GLY A 125 15.73 -16.73 -24.67
CA GLY A 125 15.12 -18.06 -24.61
C GLY A 125 14.67 -18.44 -23.21
N ALA A 126 14.43 -17.44 -22.35
CA ALA A 126 14.08 -17.66 -20.94
C ALA A 126 12.63 -18.16 -20.82
N ARG A 127 12.48 -19.28 -20.11
CA ARG A 127 11.18 -19.88 -19.77
C ARG A 127 10.78 -19.62 -18.33
N ARG A 128 11.75 -19.35 -17.46
CA ARG A 128 11.53 -19.02 -16.04
C ARG A 128 12.19 -17.71 -15.68
N LEU A 129 11.41 -16.84 -15.04
CA LEU A 129 11.84 -15.59 -14.46
C LEU A 129 11.63 -15.64 -12.94
N ILE A 130 12.70 -15.48 -12.17
CA ILE A 130 12.56 -15.24 -10.71
C ILE A 130 12.41 -13.76 -10.45
N LYS A 131 11.48 -13.38 -9.57
CA LYS A 131 11.14 -11.98 -9.32
C LYS A 131 11.17 -11.66 -7.82
N SER A 132 11.91 -10.63 -7.43
CA SER A 132 11.76 -10.05 -6.11
C SER A 132 10.56 -9.10 -6.09
N LYS A 133 10.00 -8.90 -4.91
CA LYS A 133 8.80 -8.07 -4.71
C LYS A 133 8.88 -6.71 -5.39
N SER A 134 7.85 -6.37 -6.17
CA SER A 134 7.73 -5.08 -6.84
C SER A 134 6.26 -4.68 -7.00
N MET A 135 5.85 -3.61 -6.33
CA MET A 135 4.50 -3.05 -6.51
C MET A 135 4.27 -2.49 -7.91
N LEU A 136 5.33 -2.09 -8.63
CA LEU A 136 5.22 -1.62 -10.00
C LEU A 136 4.83 -2.75 -10.96
N THR A 137 5.40 -3.94 -10.78
CA THR A 137 5.01 -5.10 -11.60
C THR A 137 3.56 -5.52 -11.34
N GLU A 138 3.09 -5.37 -10.10
CA GLU A 138 1.67 -5.57 -9.76
C GLU A 138 0.77 -4.50 -10.41
N GLU A 139 1.23 -3.25 -10.46
CA GLU A 139 0.55 -2.14 -11.14
C GLU A 139 0.41 -2.41 -12.64
N CYS A 140 1.43 -2.99 -13.27
CA CYS A 140 1.47 -3.34 -14.69
C CYS A 140 0.77 -4.68 -15.03
N GLU A 141 0.14 -5.36 -14.08
CA GLU A 141 -0.45 -6.70 -14.26
C GLU A 141 0.55 -7.71 -14.88
N PHE A 142 1.82 -7.60 -14.50
CA PHE A 142 2.95 -8.27 -15.11
C PHE A 142 2.81 -9.79 -15.16
N ARG A 143 2.44 -10.43 -14.03
CA ARG A 143 2.29 -11.89 -13.95
C ARG A 143 1.27 -12.40 -14.95
N ALA A 144 0.10 -11.77 -15.02
CA ALA A 144 -0.96 -12.17 -15.95
C ALA A 144 -0.55 -12.02 -17.43
N HIS A 145 0.34 -11.07 -17.74
CA HIS A 145 0.91 -10.93 -19.08
C HIS A 145 1.95 -12.04 -19.37
N MET A 146 2.84 -12.33 -18.42
CA MET A 146 3.86 -13.38 -18.60
C MET A 146 3.25 -14.77 -18.74
N ASP A 147 2.17 -15.07 -18.00
CA ASP A 147 1.42 -16.32 -18.15
C ASP A 147 0.89 -16.50 -19.58
N LYS A 148 0.39 -15.42 -20.23
CA LYS A 148 -0.09 -15.45 -21.61
C LYS A 148 1.01 -15.72 -22.65
N VAL A 149 2.24 -15.27 -22.37
CA VAL A 149 3.38 -15.48 -23.27
C VAL A 149 4.20 -16.74 -22.93
N GLY A 150 3.74 -17.52 -21.95
CA GLY A 150 4.32 -18.83 -21.59
C GLY A 150 5.61 -18.73 -20.78
N VAL A 151 5.83 -17.66 -20.02
CA VAL A 151 6.95 -17.50 -19.10
C VAL A 151 6.49 -17.73 -17.66
N GLU A 152 7.10 -18.70 -16.98
CA GLU A 152 6.85 -18.94 -15.56
C GLU A 152 7.51 -17.85 -14.71
N VAL A 153 6.71 -17.09 -13.98
CA VAL A 153 7.19 -16.11 -12.99
C VAL A 153 7.17 -16.73 -11.60
N VAL A 154 8.32 -16.75 -10.92
CA VAL A 154 8.47 -17.27 -9.55
C VAL A 154 8.77 -16.11 -8.61
N GLU A 155 7.87 -15.84 -7.66
CA GLU A 155 8.12 -14.88 -6.60
C GLU A 155 9.17 -15.40 -5.62
N THR A 156 10.12 -14.55 -5.23
CA THR A 156 11.22 -14.91 -4.32
C THR A 156 11.06 -14.31 -2.92
N ASP A 157 10.15 -13.36 -2.72
CA ASP A 157 9.71 -12.89 -1.39
C ASP A 157 8.78 -13.94 -0.77
N LEU A 158 9.01 -14.31 0.49
CA LEU A 158 8.22 -15.34 1.17
C LEU A 158 6.72 -15.01 1.17
N GLY A 159 6.36 -13.79 1.51
CA GLY A 159 4.96 -13.37 1.58
C GLY A 159 4.28 -13.35 0.23
N GLU A 160 4.95 -12.86 -0.81
CA GLU A 160 4.42 -12.89 -2.19
C GLU A 160 4.37 -14.31 -2.75
N ARG A 161 5.35 -15.18 -2.40
CA ARG A 161 5.30 -16.59 -2.80
C ARG A 161 4.13 -17.33 -2.17
N ILE A 162 3.84 -17.08 -0.91
CA ILE A 162 2.64 -17.63 -0.23
C ILE A 162 1.38 -17.21 -1.00
N GLN A 163 1.26 -15.95 -1.37
CA GLN A 163 0.10 -15.47 -2.12
C GLN A 163 0.04 -16.01 -3.54
N GLN A 164 1.19 -16.13 -4.21
CA GLN A 164 1.28 -16.76 -5.52
C GLN A 164 0.78 -18.21 -5.47
N LEU A 165 1.13 -18.98 -4.45
CA LEU A 165 0.66 -20.35 -4.26
C LEU A 165 -0.83 -20.44 -3.96
N ASP A 166 -1.40 -19.44 -3.29
CA ASP A 166 -2.83 -19.36 -2.96
C ASP A 166 -3.66 -18.62 -4.03
N ASP A 167 -3.02 -18.21 -5.14
CA ASP A 167 -3.62 -17.41 -6.21
C ASP A 167 -4.35 -16.16 -5.70
N GLU A 168 -3.68 -15.42 -4.82
CA GLU A 168 -4.20 -14.22 -4.17
C GLU A 168 -3.29 -13.01 -4.42
N ASP A 169 -3.86 -11.81 -4.46
CA ASP A 169 -3.11 -10.57 -4.61
C ASP A 169 -2.46 -10.10 -3.27
N PRO A 170 -1.36 -9.33 -3.31
CA PRO A 170 -0.75 -8.75 -2.12
C PRO A 170 -1.70 -7.83 -1.34
N SER A 171 -1.83 -8.06 -0.03
CA SER A 171 -2.70 -7.24 0.82
C SER A 171 -2.01 -6.02 1.45
N HIS A 172 -0.67 -5.98 1.45
CA HIS A 172 0.12 -4.90 2.03
C HIS A 172 1.41 -4.65 1.25
N ILE A 173 1.82 -3.39 1.12
CA ILE A 173 3.00 -2.98 0.34
C ILE A 173 4.29 -3.65 0.86
N VAL A 174 4.46 -3.81 2.18
CA VAL A 174 5.70 -4.31 2.80
C VAL A 174 5.56 -5.77 3.26
N VAL A 175 4.44 -6.14 3.84
CA VAL A 175 4.16 -7.48 4.39
C VAL A 175 2.93 -8.10 3.69
N PRO A 176 3.10 -8.60 2.46
CA PRO A 176 1.99 -8.91 1.56
C PRO A 176 0.99 -9.92 2.13
N ALA A 177 1.43 -10.90 2.90
CA ALA A 177 0.59 -11.95 3.49
C ALA A 177 0.17 -11.67 4.95
N VAL A 178 0.19 -10.41 5.42
CA VAL A 178 -0.07 -10.03 6.82
C VAL A 178 -1.46 -10.43 7.34
N HIS A 179 -2.43 -10.63 6.45
CA HIS A 179 -3.79 -11.03 6.77
C HIS A 179 -3.95 -12.54 7.03
N LYS A 180 -2.98 -13.38 6.62
CA LYS A 180 -3.01 -14.83 6.81
C LYS A 180 -2.57 -15.23 8.23
N LEU A 181 -3.20 -16.24 8.77
CA LEU A 181 -2.75 -16.89 10.01
C LEU A 181 -1.64 -17.91 9.69
N ARG A 182 -0.82 -18.29 10.68
CA ARG A 182 0.19 -19.34 10.50
C ARG A 182 -0.43 -20.68 10.08
N GLY A 183 -1.56 -21.03 10.68
CA GLY A 183 -2.30 -22.22 10.31
C GLY A 183 -2.83 -22.22 8.86
N ASP A 184 -3.19 -21.04 8.31
CA ASP A 184 -3.56 -20.94 6.89
C ASP A 184 -2.37 -21.25 5.99
N VAL A 185 -1.18 -20.74 6.35
CA VAL A 185 0.07 -20.99 5.61
C VAL A 185 0.45 -22.47 5.72
N ALA A 186 0.35 -23.07 6.88
CA ALA A 186 0.62 -24.51 7.08
C ALA A 186 -0.30 -25.38 6.21
N ALA A 187 -1.60 -25.07 6.17
CA ALA A 187 -2.56 -25.78 5.33
C ALA A 187 -2.25 -25.62 3.83
N LEU A 188 -1.91 -24.40 3.39
CA LEU A 188 -1.50 -24.12 2.01
C LEU A 188 -0.25 -24.92 1.63
N PHE A 189 0.78 -24.96 2.50
CA PHE A 189 2.01 -25.69 2.26
C PHE A 189 1.79 -27.20 2.25
N ALA A 190 0.87 -27.72 3.08
CA ALA A 190 0.45 -29.12 3.02
C ALA A 190 -0.17 -29.45 1.65
N GLU A 191 -1.07 -28.59 1.15
CA GLU A 191 -1.70 -28.77 -0.16
C GLU A 191 -0.72 -28.69 -1.33
N LYS A 192 0.17 -27.68 -1.31
CA LYS A 192 1.05 -27.39 -2.47
C LYS A 192 2.40 -28.10 -2.43
N MET A 193 2.89 -28.48 -1.25
CA MET A 193 4.25 -29.01 -1.08
C MET A 193 4.28 -30.33 -0.27
N GLY A 194 3.14 -30.81 0.23
CA GLY A 194 3.06 -32.06 0.98
C GLY A 194 3.62 -32.01 2.41
N SER A 195 3.73 -30.80 3.01
CA SER A 195 4.16 -30.63 4.40
C SER A 195 3.04 -31.05 5.39
N ASP A 196 3.37 -31.19 6.69
CA ASP A 196 2.40 -31.48 7.71
C ASP A 196 1.47 -30.28 7.96
N PRO A 197 0.14 -30.38 7.78
CA PRO A 197 -0.79 -29.28 7.99
C PRO A 197 -0.95 -28.89 9.49
N ALA A 198 -0.49 -29.72 10.42
CA ALA A 198 -0.50 -29.43 11.85
C ALA A 198 0.76 -28.64 12.29
N ASP A 199 1.77 -28.58 11.45
CA ASP A 199 3.03 -27.91 11.73
C ASP A 199 2.98 -26.45 11.29
N ASP A 200 2.69 -25.54 12.22
CA ASP A 200 2.66 -24.09 12.00
C ASP A 200 3.88 -23.36 12.59
N ASP A 201 4.97 -24.08 12.89
CA ASP A 201 6.22 -23.47 13.35
C ASP A 201 6.83 -22.58 12.25
N PRO A 202 7.07 -21.27 12.51
CA PRO A 202 7.57 -20.35 11.49
C PRO A 202 8.92 -20.75 10.89
N GLY A 203 9.81 -21.34 11.70
CA GLY A 203 11.13 -21.78 11.23
C GLY A 203 11.02 -22.93 10.23
N ARG A 204 10.19 -23.93 10.53
CA ARG A 204 9.94 -25.08 9.63
C ARG A 204 9.18 -24.69 8.38
N LEU A 205 8.17 -23.82 8.48
CA LEU A 205 7.48 -23.26 7.31
C LEU A 205 8.43 -22.48 6.39
N THR A 206 9.31 -21.65 6.97
CA THR A 206 10.31 -20.92 6.20
C THR A 206 11.31 -21.85 5.52
N GLU A 207 11.78 -22.88 6.22
CA GLU A 207 12.70 -23.89 5.65
C GLU A 207 12.06 -24.71 4.53
N ALA A 208 10.81 -25.12 4.70
CA ALA A 208 10.06 -25.82 3.64
C ALA A 208 9.97 -24.96 2.36
N MET A 209 9.63 -23.68 2.51
CA MET A 209 9.59 -22.75 1.38
C MET A 209 10.97 -22.54 0.76
N ARG A 210 12.03 -22.39 1.58
CA ARG A 210 13.40 -22.25 1.11
C ARG A 210 13.80 -23.44 0.24
N GLN A 211 13.53 -24.67 0.70
CA GLN A 211 13.83 -25.89 -0.05
C GLN A 211 13.05 -25.97 -1.35
N ALA A 212 11.76 -25.63 -1.35
CA ALA A 212 10.92 -25.64 -2.55
C ALA A 212 11.33 -24.58 -3.57
N THR A 213 11.76 -23.40 -3.12
CA THR A 213 12.04 -22.26 -4.02
C THR A 213 13.48 -22.25 -4.52
N ARG A 214 14.46 -22.75 -3.74
CA ARG A 214 15.89 -22.76 -4.11
C ARG A 214 16.20 -23.39 -5.47
N PRO A 215 15.67 -24.57 -5.82
CA PRO A 215 15.91 -25.16 -7.15
C PRO A 215 15.38 -24.28 -8.29
N LEU A 216 14.24 -23.62 -8.08
CA LEU A 216 13.64 -22.72 -9.05
C LEU A 216 14.53 -21.47 -9.28
N ILE A 217 15.11 -20.93 -8.20
CA ILE A 217 16.05 -19.80 -8.27
C ILE A 217 17.31 -20.19 -9.05
N LEU A 218 17.90 -21.36 -8.75
CA LEU A 218 19.15 -21.78 -9.36
C LEU A 218 19.02 -22.19 -10.84
N SER A 219 17.82 -22.54 -11.28
CA SER A 219 17.54 -22.95 -12.66
C SER A 219 16.90 -21.82 -13.51
N ALA A 220 16.70 -20.65 -12.95
CA ALA A 220 16.09 -19.52 -13.69
C ALA A 220 17.07 -18.91 -14.69
N GLU A 221 16.59 -18.62 -15.89
CA GLU A 221 17.38 -18.01 -16.96
C GLU A 221 17.42 -16.47 -16.82
N ALA A 222 16.42 -15.89 -16.16
CA ALA A 222 16.31 -14.45 -15.94
C ALA A 222 15.86 -14.12 -14.51
N GLY A 223 16.29 -12.96 -14.04
CA GLY A 223 15.88 -12.43 -12.75
C GLY A 223 15.39 -11.00 -12.86
N MET A 224 14.42 -10.65 -12.02
CA MET A 224 13.80 -9.34 -12.01
C MET A 224 13.77 -8.75 -10.61
N THR A 225 14.09 -7.47 -10.52
CA THR A 225 13.93 -6.70 -9.29
C THR A 225 13.09 -5.44 -9.54
N GLY A 226 12.45 -4.94 -8.50
CA GLY A 226 12.02 -3.55 -8.47
C GLY A 226 13.19 -2.62 -8.12
N ALA A 227 12.87 -1.35 -7.85
CA ALA A 227 13.79 -0.37 -7.29
C ALA A 227 13.13 0.35 -6.13
N ASN A 228 13.83 0.46 -4.99
CA ASN A 228 13.45 1.41 -3.95
C ASN A 228 13.86 2.82 -4.37
N PHE A 229 15.07 2.96 -4.91
CA PHE A 229 15.61 4.22 -5.41
C PHE A 229 16.43 4.01 -6.69
N VAL A 230 16.49 5.05 -7.50
CA VAL A 230 17.30 5.18 -8.71
C VAL A 230 18.19 6.39 -8.53
N VAL A 231 19.53 6.24 -8.55
CA VAL A 231 20.47 7.32 -8.24
C VAL A 231 21.00 7.93 -9.54
N ALA A 232 20.63 9.18 -9.82
CA ALA A 232 21.00 9.86 -11.07
C ALA A 232 22.52 10.03 -11.22
N GLU A 233 23.20 10.47 -10.16
CA GLU A 233 24.65 10.72 -10.13
C GLU A 233 25.48 9.50 -10.52
N THR A 234 25.09 8.32 -10.06
CA THR A 234 25.88 7.10 -10.23
C THR A 234 25.36 6.16 -11.31
N GLY A 235 24.14 6.36 -11.80
CA GLY A 235 23.45 5.42 -12.69
C GLY A 235 23.13 4.09 -12.01
N SER A 236 23.02 4.05 -10.66
CA SER A 236 22.79 2.82 -9.91
C SER A 236 21.33 2.66 -9.49
N ILE A 237 20.93 1.40 -9.35
CA ILE A 237 19.65 0.97 -8.79
C ILE A 237 19.89 0.52 -7.36
N VAL A 238 19.02 0.94 -6.44
CA VAL A 238 19.11 0.57 -5.03
C VAL A 238 17.89 -0.24 -4.61
N VAL A 239 18.13 -1.41 -4.03
CA VAL A 239 17.11 -2.29 -3.48
C VAL A 239 17.37 -2.51 -2.00
N CYS A 240 16.35 -2.26 -1.18
CA CYS A 240 16.36 -2.46 0.27
C CYS A 240 15.48 -3.67 0.61
N THR A 241 16.07 -4.72 1.19
CA THR A 241 15.38 -5.96 1.54
C THR A 241 15.94 -6.59 2.80
N ASN A 242 15.23 -7.54 3.41
CA ASN A 242 15.68 -8.25 4.61
C ASN A 242 16.00 -9.74 4.37
N GLU A 243 15.71 -10.27 3.18
CA GLU A 243 15.73 -11.71 2.90
C GLU A 243 16.84 -12.12 1.92
N GLY A 244 17.56 -11.19 1.32
CA GLY A 244 18.56 -11.46 0.29
C GLY A 244 17.99 -11.99 -1.04
N ASN A 245 16.67 -12.07 -1.15
CA ASN A 245 15.97 -12.57 -2.33
C ASN A 245 16.18 -11.69 -3.57
N ALA A 246 16.26 -10.37 -3.40
CA ALA A 246 16.55 -9.45 -4.49
C ALA A 246 17.98 -9.65 -5.03
N ASP A 247 18.95 -9.85 -4.14
CA ASP A 247 20.34 -10.13 -4.52
C ASP A 247 20.46 -11.45 -5.27
N LEU A 248 19.73 -12.49 -4.86
CA LEU A 248 19.64 -13.75 -5.60
C LEU A 248 18.98 -13.55 -6.97
N SER A 249 17.86 -12.78 -7.03
CA SER A 249 17.19 -12.50 -8.30
C SER A 249 18.07 -11.70 -9.27
N ALA A 250 18.90 -10.81 -8.76
CA ALA A 250 19.81 -10.00 -9.59
C ALA A 250 21.04 -10.77 -10.07
N ASN A 251 21.59 -11.68 -9.25
CA ASN A 251 22.93 -12.25 -9.48
C ASN A 251 22.94 -13.73 -9.84
N ALA A 252 21.92 -14.52 -9.52
CA ALA A 252 21.89 -15.94 -9.88
C ALA A 252 21.72 -16.15 -11.39
N PRO A 253 20.76 -15.51 -12.08
CA PRO A 253 20.61 -15.59 -13.53
C PRO A 253 21.64 -14.73 -14.29
N GLY A 254 21.81 -15.02 -15.58
CA GLY A 254 22.67 -14.23 -16.48
C GLY A 254 22.03 -12.92 -16.97
N LEU A 255 20.71 -12.82 -16.88
CA LEU A 255 19.95 -11.64 -17.27
C LEU A 255 19.27 -11.03 -16.04
N HIS A 256 19.59 -9.78 -15.71
CA HIS A 256 18.93 -9.00 -14.66
C HIS A 256 18.08 -7.89 -15.28
N ILE A 257 16.80 -7.90 -15.01
CA ILE A 257 15.84 -6.87 -15.44
C ILE A 257 15.36 -6.09 -14.20
N VAL A 258 15.41 -4.76 -14.27
CA VAL A 258 14.94 -3.88 -13.20
C VAL A 258 13.72 -3.10 -13.69
N SER A 259 12.63 -3.13 -12.93
CA SER A 259 11.46 -2.27 -13.17
C SER A 259 11.44 -1.12 -12.18
N ALA A 260 11.50 0.11 -12.66
CA ALA A 260 11.54 1.31 -11.83
C ALA A 260 10.54 2.37 -12.33
N GLY A 261 9.65 2.84 -11.45
CA GLY A 261 8.86 4.03 -11.75
C GLY A 261 9.74 5.28 -11.79
N ILE A 262 9.47 6.19 -12.72
CA ILE A 262 10.27 7.42 -12.90
C ILE A 262 10.36 8.26 -11.62
N GLU A 263 9.38 8.17 -10.73
CA GLU A 263 9.37 8.86 -9.43
C GLU A 263 10.38 8.29 -8.41
N LYS A 264 11.03 7.17 -8.70
CA LYS A 264 12.00 6.54 -7.78
C LYS A 264 13.37 7.22 -7.79
N ILE A 265 13.58 8.16 -8.67
CA ILE A 265 14.86 8.84 -8.81
C ILE A 265 15.19 9.72 -7.60
N VAL A 266 16.46 9.75 -7.25
CA VAL A 266 17.10 10.66 -6.30
C VAL A 266 18.35 11.24 -6.96
N PRO A 267 18.72 12.51 -6.68
CA PRO A 267 19.80 13.19 -7.39
C PRO A 267 21.16 12.55 -7.16
N ARG A 268 21.57 12.42 -5.90
CA ARG A 268 22.93 12.05 -5.49
C ARG A 268 22.93 10.84 -4.56
N LEU A 269 24.08 10.19 -4.45
CA LEU A 269 24.30 9.09 -3.52
C LEU A 269 24.17 9.54 -2.05
N ASP A 270 24.64 10.75 -1.73
CA ASP A 270 24.49 11.32 -0.38
C ASP A 270 23.02 11.54 -0.02
N ASP A 271 22.19 11.96 -0.95
CA ASP A 271 20.75 12.12 -0.74
C ASP A 271 20.07 10.79 -0.40
N LEU A 272 20.57 9.68 -0.94
CA LEU A 272 20.07 8.33 -0.64
C LEU A 272 20.20 7.99 0.85
N ALA A 273 21.25 8.43 1.54
CA ALA A 273 21.47 8.16 2.95
C ALA A 273 20.30 8.64 3.83
N VAL A 274 19.64 9.73 3.46
CA VAL A 274 18.44 10.24 4.13
C VAL A 274 17.28 9.24 4.03
N PHE A 275 17.05 8.72 2.83
CA PHE A 275 15.93 7.79 2.57
C PHE A 275 16.15 6.42 3.20
N VAL A 276 17.36 5.88 3.17
CA VAL A 276 17.69 4.57 3.80
C VAL A 276 17.46 4.62 5.31
N ARG A 277 17.80 5.72 5.97
CA ARG A 277 17.55 5.93 7.40
C ARG A 277 16.06 6.01 7.73
N LEU A 278 15.24 6.57 6.84
CA LEU A 278 13.80 6.74 7.04
C LEU A 278 12.99 5.50 6.64
N LEU A 279 13.40 4.77 5.58
CA LEU A 279 12.62 3.71 4.97
C LEU A 279 12.35 2.56 5.94
N SER A 280 13.40 1.92 6.46
CA SER A 280 13.28 0.74 7.31
C SER A 280 12.58 1.05 8.63
N ARG A 281 12.92 2.18 9.25
CA ARG A 281 12.27 2.66 10.49
C ARG A 281 10.77 2.88 10.28
N SER A 282 10.41 3.48 9.15
CA SER A 282 9.00 3.75 8.82
C SER A 282 8.21 2.49 8.46
N ALA A 283 8.86 1.50 7.84
CA ALA A 283 8.21 0.31 7.33
C ALA A 283 7.97 -0.76 8.40
N LEU A 284 9.03 -1.18 9.07
CA LEU A 284 9.03 -2.33 9.99
C LEU A 284 9.46 -1.96 11.43
N GLY A 285 9.86 -0.70 11.66
CA GLY A 285 10.45 -0.31 12.93
C GLY A 285 11.80 -0.99 13.17
N SER A 286 12.67 -0.91 12.18
CA SER A 286 14.06 -1.40 12.25
C SER A 286 15.02 -0.28 11.86
N PRO A 287 16.20 -0.15 12.49
CA PRO A 287 17.15 0.93 12.21
C PRO A 287 17.59 0.99 10.76
N ILE A 288 17.78 -0.18 10.13
CA ILE A 288 18.22 -0.35 8.74
C ILE A 288 17.68 -1.68 8.20
N THR A 289 17.62 -1.84 6.88
CA THR A 289 17.38 -3.13 6.22
C THR A 289 18.63 -4.01 6.29
N GLN A 290 18.46 -5.35 6.27
CA GLN A 290 19.59 -6.28 6.29
C GLN A 290 20.47 -6.14 5.03
N TYR A 291 19.85 -5.85 3.89
CA TYR A 291 20.51 -5.64 2.61
C TYR A 291 20.09 -4.28 2.05
N THR A 292 21.07 -3.49 1.68
CA THR A 292 20.91 -2.25 0.90
C THR A 292 21.86 -2.38 -0.29
N SER A 293 21.37 -3.03 -1.34
CA SER A 293 22.20 -3.43 -2.48
C SER A 293 22.17 -2.38 -3.57
N HIS A 294 23.36 -2.03 -4.08
CA HIS A 294 23.56 -1.09 -5.17
C HIS A 294 23.96 -1.84 -6.44
N PHE A 295 23.07 -1.91 -7.42
CA PHE A 295 23.32 -2.49 -8.72
C PHE A 295 23.73 -1.39 -9.68
N ARG A 296 25.01 -1.28 -9.99
CA ARG A 296 25.58 -0.24 -10.85
C ARG A 296 25.73 -0.69 -12.30
N GLY A 297 25.85 -1.98 -12.55
CA GLY A 297 26.03 -2.54 -13.88
C GLY A 297 25.82 -4.05 -13.88
N PRO A 298 25.93 -4.69 -15.05
CA PRO A 298 25.78 -6.13 -15.15
C PRO A 298 26.92 -6.86 -14.41
N ARG A 299 26.60 -8.04 -13.85
CA ARG A 299 27.64 -8.95 -13.35
C ARG A 299 28.54 -9.43 -14.50
N THR A 300 29.74 -9.90 -14.19
CA THR A 300 30.66 -10.44 -15.19
C THR A 300 29.98 -11.53 -16.03
N GLY A 301 29.96 -11.36 -17.36
CA GLY A 301 29.31 -12.27 -18.30
C GLY A 301 27.78 -12.24 -18.29
N GLY A 302 27.18 -11.27 -17.62
CA GLY A 302 25.72 -11.06 -17.59
C GLY A 302 25.27 -9.82 -18.35
N GLU A 303 23.97 -9.62 -18.37
CA GLU A 303 23.29 -8.45 -18.92
C GLU A 303 22.43 -7.80 -17.84
N MET A 304 22.35 -6.46 -17.86
CA MET A 304 21.46 -5.70 -16.96
C MET A 304 20.64 -4.71 -17.79
N HIS A 305 19.33 -4.78 -17.62
CA HIS A 305 18.36 -3.90 -18.28
C HIS A 305 17.54 -3.17 -17.21
N VAL A 306 17.33 -1.88 -17.39
CA VAL A 306 16.45 -1.05 -16.55
C VAL A 306 15.31 -0.56 -17.40
N VAL A 307 14.07 -0.84 -17.00
CA VAL A 307 12.86 -0.30 -17.61
C VAL A 307 12.31 0.80 -16.72
N LEU A 308 12.43 2.04 -17.17
CA LEU A 308 11.84 3.23 -16.54
C LEU A 308 10.38 3.34 -16.99
N VAL A 309 9.48 3.37 -16.04
CA VAL A 309 8.03 3.30 -16.32
C VAL A 309 7.34 4.57 -15.87
N ASP A 310 6.65 5.23 -16.79
CA ASP A 310 5.79 6.39 -16.46
C ASP A 310 4.45 5.92 -15.87
N ASN A 311 3.67 5.18 -16.60
CA ASN A 311 2.33 4.70 -16.21
C ASN A 311 1.51 5.77 -15.49
N GLY A 312 1.41 6.96 -16.09
CA GLY A 312 0.64 8.10 -15.61
C GLY A 312 1.29 8.95 -14.51
N ARG A 313 2.58 8.73 -14.20
CA ARG A 313 3.32 9.53 -13.21
C ARG A 313 3.56 10.95 -13.69
N SER A 314 3.88 11.14 -14.96
CA SER A 314 4.01 12.46 -15.59
C SER A 314 2.69 13.22 -15.58
N VAL A 315 1.57 12.55 -15.86
CA VAL A 315 0.22 13.14 -15.75
C VAL A 315 -0.04 13.59 -14.32
N ARG A 316 0.25 12.71 -13.34
CA ARG A 316 0.07 13.02 -11.91
C ARG A 316 0.96 14.17 -11.45
N LEU A 317 2.16 14.31 -12.01
CA LEU A 317 3.06 15.43 -11.72
C LEU A 317 2.41 16.78 -12.08
N GLY A 318 1.62 16.83 -13.15
CA GLY A 318 0.84 18.00 -13.55
C GLY A 318 -0.42 18.26 -12.71
N MET A 319 -0.84 17.33 -11.85
CA MET A 319 -2.05 17.47 -11.03
C MET A 319 -1.75 18.25 -9.73
N HIS A 320 -2.13 19.53 -9.67
CA HIS A 320 -1.79 20.47 -8.59
C HIS A 320 -1.96 19.91 -7.17
N GLU A 321 -3.05 19.21 -6.87
CA GLU A 321 -3.33 18.70 -5.52
C GLU A 321 -2.75 17.29 -5.28
N PHE A 322 -2.39 16.52 -6.34
CA PHE A 322 -2.06 15.10 -6.23
C PHE A 322 -0.60 14.77 -6.53
N TRP A 323 0.18 15.67 -7.14
CA TRP A 323 1.60 15.47 -7.40
C TRP A 323 2.41 15.08 -6.14
N PRO A 324 2.09 15.58 -4.90
CA PRO A 324 2.89 15.20 -3.73
C PRO A 324 2.86 13.69 -3.43
N SER A 325 1.88 12.94 -3.98
CA SER A 325 1.85 11.48 -3.89
C SER A 325 3.05 10.81 -4.55
N LEU A 326 3.70 11.46 -5.52
CA LEU A 326 4.92 10.98 -6.19
C LEU A 326 6.16 10.99 -5.28
N LYS A 327 6.14 11.71 -4.16
CA LYS A 327 7.20 11.63 -3.13
C LYS A 327 7.25 10.28 -2.43
N CYS A 328 6.24 9.42 -2.59
CA CYS A 328 6.06 8.18 -1.82
C CYS A 328 7.21 7.18 -2.03
N ILE A 329 7.89 6.81 -0.93
CA ILE A 329 8.94 5.80 -0.91
C ILE A 329 8.43 4.38 -0.63
N ARG A 330 7.12 4.16 -0.63
CA ARG A 330 6.44 2.86 -0.47
C ARG A 330 6.73 2.15 0.87
N CYS A 331 6.95 2.89 1.97
CA CYS A 331 7.26 2.33 3.28
C CYS A 331 6.07 1.69 4.01
N GLY A 332 4.82 1.93 3.62
CA GLY A 332 3.63 1.34 4.26
C GLY A 332 3.22 1.95 5.61
N ALA A 333 3.96 2.92 6.18
CA ALA A 333 3.67 3.50 7.50
C ALA A 333 2.24 4.05 7.63
N CYS A 334 1.70 4.66 6.56
CA CYS A 334 0.34 5.17 6.53
C CYS A 334 -0.72 4.07 6.66
N MET A 335 -0.43 2.85 6.18
CA MET A 335 -1.30 1.66 6.30
C MET A 335 -1.32 1.16 7.73
N ASN A 336 -0.14 1.04 8.38
CA ASN A 336 0.01 0.54 9.73
C ASN A 336 -0.70 1.41 10.78
N THR A 337 -0.91 2.70 10.50
CA THR A 337 -1.60 3.63 11.40
C THR A 337 -3.09 3.80 11.09
N CYS A 338 -3.55 3.41 9.90
CA CYS A 338 -4.90 3.68 9.43
C CYS A 338 -5.95 2.81 10.13
N PRO A 339 -6.92 3.38 10.87
CA PRO A 339 -7.94 2.58 11.54
C PRO A 339 -8.86 1.84 10.57
N VAL A 340 -9.09 2.38 9.38
CA VAL A 340 -9.90 1.71 8.34
C VAL A 340 -9.15 0.50 7.80
N TYR A 341 -7.91 0.68 7.33
CA TYR A 341 -7.09 -0.40 6.79
C TYR A 341 -6.87 -1.53 7.80
N ARG A 342 -6.54 -1.20 9.04
CA ARG A 342 -6.33 -2.17 10.11
C ARG A 342 -7.57 -3.04 10.39
N ARG A 343 -8.76 -2.48 10.20
CA ARG A 343 -10.03 -3.18 10.42
C ARG A 343 -10.53 -3.92 9.19
N SER A 344 -10.37 -3.37 8.00
CA SER A 344 -10.96 -3.91 6.77
C SER A 344 -10.04 -4.81 5.97
N GLY A 345 -8.73 -4.82 6.29
CA GLY A 345 -7.73 -5.54 5.51
C GLY A 345 -7.42 -4.90 4.15
N GLY A 346 -6.25 -5.22 3.58
CA GLY A 346 -5.79 -4.63 2.32
C GLY A 346 -6.59 -5.08 1.10
N LEU A 347 -7.01 -6.34 1.08
CA LEU A 347 -7.78 -6.91 -0.03
C LEU A 347 -9.16 -6.27 -0.22
N SER A 348 -9.71 -5.61 0.82
CA SER A 348 -10.97 -4.87 0.73
C SER A 348 -10.92 -3.67 -0.22
N TYR A 349 -9.72 -3.17 -0.53
CA TYR A 349 -9.55 -2.04 -1.44
C TYR A 349 -9.69 -2.43 -2.91
N GLY A 350 -9.58 -3.72 -3.26
CA GLY A 350 -9.76 -4.22 -4.62
C GLY A 350 -8.82 -3.57 -5.66
N ALA A 351 -7.70 -3.02 -5.22
CA ALA A 351 -6.75 -2.23 -6.01
C ALA A 351 -5.31 -2.69 -5.76
N THR A 352 -4.39 -2.29 -6.62
CA THR A 352 -2.96 -2.57 -6.47
C THR A 352 -2.40 -1.92 -5.21
N TYR A 353 -2.78 -0.68 -4.96
CA TYR A 353 -2.36 0.04 -3.78
C TYR A 353 -3.51 0.09 -2.78
N SER A 354 -3.31 -0.47 -1.61
CA SER A 354 -4.30 -0.42 -0.53
C SER A 354 -3.96 0.67 0.49
N GLY A 355 -4.90 0.93 1.39
CA GLY A 355 -4.72 1.90 2.48
C GLY A 355 -4.63 3.36 2.00
N PRO A 356 -4.21 4.30 2.87
CA PRO A 356 -4.30 5.73 2.59
C PRO A 356 -3.54 6.19 1.35
N ILE A 357 -2.37 5.60 1.05
CA ILE A 357 -1.62 5.96 -0.15
C ILE A 357 -2.32 5.47 -1.42
N GLY A 358 -2.91 4.27 -1.39
CA GLY A 358 -3.72 3.76 -2.51
C GLY A 358 -4.94 4.63 -2.78
N VAL A 359 -5.63 5.04 -1.73
CA VAL A 359 -6.81 5.91 -1.83
C VAL A 359 -6.55 7.20 -2.61
N ILE A 360 -5.30 7.71 -2.63
CA ILE A 360 -4.94 8.91 -3.40
C ILE A 360 -4.29 8.59 -4.75
N ILE A 361 -3.69 7.41 -4.91
CA ILE A 361 -3.03 7.02 -6.17
C ILE A 361 -4.01 6.34 -7.13
N ASP A 362 -4.81 5.38 -6.67
CA ASP A 362 -5.65 4.57 -7.54
C ASP A 362 -6.67 5.38 -8.36
N PRO A 363 -7.32 6.43 -7.81
CA PRO A 363 -8.19 7.28 -8.62
C PRO A 363 -7.47 8.04 -9.74
N THR A 364 -6.13 8.21 -9.67
CA THR A 364 -5.37 8.81 -10.79
C THR A 364 -5.27 7.89 -12.00
N PHE A 365 -5.40 6.58 -11.82
CA PHE A 365 -5.47 5.62 -12.91
C PHE A 365 -6.88 5.53 -13.51
N ASN A 366 -7.91 5.49 -12.65
CA ASN A 366 -9.31 5.44 -13.09
C ASN A 366 -10.23 5.97 -11.96
N ALA A 367 -10.60 7.25 -12.05
CA ALA A 367 -11.40 7.93 -11.05
C ALA A 367 -12.77 7.26 -10.83
N ARG A 368 -13.42 6.78 -11.90
CA ARG A 368 -14.73 6.11 -11.82
C ARG A 368 -14.64 4.76 -11.12
N LYS A 369 -13.68 3.91 -11.50
CA LYS A 369 -13.45 2.60 -10.89
C LYS A 369 -13.18 2.70 -9.40
N TYR A 370 -12.37 3.66 -9.00
CA TYR A 370 -11.91 3.83 -7.62
C TYR A 370 -12.63 4.94 -6.84
N SER A 371 -13.77 5.40 -7.36
CA SER A 371 -14.55 6.51 -6.76
C SER A 371 -15.01 6.27 -5.32
N ASN A 372 -15.11 5.02 -4.89
CA ASN A 372 -15.50 4.65 -3.53
C ASN A 372 -14.34 4.80 -2.53
N LEU A 373 -13.08 4.59 -2.94
CA LEU A 373 -11.92 4.53 -2.06
C LEU A 373 -11.68 5.80 -1.23
N PRO A 374 -11.79 7.03 -1.75
CA PRO A 374 -11.60 8.25 -0.95
C PRO A 374 -12.59 8.39 0.22
N PHE A 375 -13.73 7.68 0.17
CA PHE A 375 -14.69 7.66 1.26
C PHE A 375 -14.37 6.61 2.33
N ALA A 376 -13.45 5.67 2.07
CA ALA A 376 -12.94 4.69 3.03
C ALA A 376 -11.85 5.32 3.94
N SER A 377 -12.14 6.47 4.55
CA SER A 377 -11.22 7.19 5.44
C SER A 377 -11.96 7.91 6.55
N THR A 378 -11.40 7.87 7.76
CA THR A 378 -11.88 8.62 8.93
C THR A 378 -11.41 10.08 8.93
N MET A 379 -10.52 10.47 8.03
CA MET A 379 -9.94 11.82 7.92
C MET A 379 -9.21 12.30 9.20
N ASN A 380 -8.68 11.38 10.01
CA ASN A 380 -8.01 11.72 11.28
C ASN A 380 -6.58 12.28 11.12
N GLY A 381 -6.03 12.29 9.89
CA GLY A 381 -4.71 12.85 9.59
C GLY A 381 -3.50 12.00 10.01
N SER A 382 -3.69 10.89 10.71
CA SER A 382 -2.59 10.04 11.20
C SER A 382 -1.67 9.54 10.06
N CYS A 383 -2.23 9.25 8.89
CA CYS A 383 -1.48 8.83 7.72
C CYS A 383 -0.48 9.90 7.20
N ALA A 384 -0.86 11.17 7.22
CA ALA A 384 0.04 12.27 6.87
C ALA A 384 1.09 12.50 7.97
N ASN A 385 0.67 12.40 9.24
CA ASN A 385 1.57 12.60 10.37
C ASN A 385 2.74 11.60 10.39
N VAL A 386 2.48 10.31 10.08
CA VAL A 386 3.54 9.29 10.08
C VAL A 386 4.37 9.26 8.80
N CYS A 387 3.99 9.98 7.74
CA CYS A 387 4.67 9.91 6.46
C CYS A 387 6.10 10.43 6.53
N PRO A 388 7.13 9.61 6.21
CA PRO A 388 8.53 10.02 6.33
C PRO A 388 8.96 11.08 5.29
N VAL A 389 8.18 11.23 4.22
CA VAL A 389 8.41 12.24 3.15
C VAL A 389 7.32 13.31 3.13
N LYS A 390 6.59 13.46 4.22
CA LYS A 390 5.59 14.52 4.47
C LYS A 390 4.56 14.72 3.35
N ILE A 391 3.98 13.62 2.86
CA ILE A 391 2.83 13.70 1.95
C ILE A 391 1.58 14.07 2.78
N ASN A 392 0.86 15.09 2.34
CA ASN A 392 -0.41 15.54 2.92
C ASN A 392 -1.59 14.62 2.55
N ILE A 393 -1.48 13.33 2.88
CA ILE A 393 -2.39 12.27 2.39
C ILE A 393 -3.85 12.58 2.67
N HIS A 394 -4.19 13.04 3.89
CA HIS A 394 -5.59 13.31 4.26
C HIS A 394 -6.19 14.51 3.52
N GLU A 395 -5.39 15.50 3.15
CA GLU A 395 -5.82 16.63 2.33
C GLU A 395 -6.10 16.18 0.90
N GLN A 396 -5.23 15.34 0.33
CA GLN A 396 -5.46 14.75 -0.99
C GLN A 396 -6.70 13.84 -1.01
N ILE A 397 -6.98 13.09 0.07
CA ILE A 397 -8.23 12.33 0.20
C ILE A 397 -9.44 13.27 0.17
N TYR A 398 -9.35 14.42 0.84
CA TYR A 398 -10.42 15.41 0.81
C TYR A 398 -10.58 16.04 -0.58
N ALA A 399 -9.47 16.36 -1.24
CA ALA A 399 -9.46 16.86 -2.62
C ALA A 399 -10.16 15.86 -3.58
N TRP A 400 -9.84 14.56 -3.48
CA TRP A 400 -10.52 13.53 -4.26
C TRP A 400 -12.02 13.47 -3.99
N ARG A 401 -12.46 13.60 -2.71
CA ARG A 401 -13.90 13.64 -2.40
C ARG A 401 -14.60 14.80 -3.09
N ARG A 402 -13.96 15.96 -3.16
CA ARG A 402 -14.48 17.14 -3.87
C ARG A 402 -14.53 16.89 -5.37
N GLU A 403 -13.41 16.48 -5.97
CA GLU A 403 -13.27 16.16 -7.38
C GLU A 403 -14.34 15.15 -7.87
N LEU A 404 -14.51 14.05 -7.15
CA LEU A 404 -15.50 13.02 -7.48
C LEU A 404 -16.96 13.52 -7.38
N VAL A 405 -17.24 14.46 -6.50
CA VAL A 405 -18.58 15.06 -6.40
C VAL A 405 -18.81 16.06 -7.53
N GLU A 406 -17.82 16.88 -7.86
CA GLU A 406 -17.87 17.87 -8.94
C GLU A 406 -18.00 17.18 -10.31
N ASN A 407 -17.25 16.10 -10.55
CA ASN A 407 -17.31 15.30 -11.78
C ASN A 407 -18.46 14.28 -11.83
N HIS A 408 -19.37 14.34 -10.86
CA HIS A 408 -20.57 13.50 -10.83
C HIS A 408 -20.31 11.98 -10.72
N GLU A 409 -19.14 11.56 -10.27
CA GLU A 409 -18.77 10.16 -10.06
C GLU A 409 -19.37 9.54 -8.78
N THR A 410 -20.16 10.30 -8.02
CA THR A 410 -20.88 9.81 -6.84
C THR A 410 -22.38 9.67 -7.15
N PRO A 411 -23.12 8.76 -6.47
CA PRO A 411 -24.57 8.57 -6.71
C PRO A 411 -25.36 9.87 -6.53
N PHE A 412 -26.29 10.13 -7.48
CA PHE A 412 -27.11 11.35 -7.48
C PHE A 412 -27.84 11.60 -6.15
N VAL A 413 -28.47 10.54 -5.58
CA VAL A 413 -29.21 10.65 -4.31
C VAL A 413 -28.29 11.12 -3.18
N LYS A 414 -27.08 10.57 -3.10
CA LYS A 414 -26.07 10.96 -2.09
C LYS A 414 -25.68 12.43 -2.27
N ARG A 415 -25.42 12.87 -3.51
CA ARG A 415 -25.07 14.28 -3.79
C ARG A 415 -26.19 15.25 -3.41
N ALA A 416 -27.43 14.94 -3.83
CA ALA A 416 -28.59 15.75 -3.54
C ALA A 416 -28.85 15.85 -2.03
N ALA A 417 -28.78 14.73 -1.31
CA ALA A 417 -28.95 14.68 0.14
C ALA A 417 -27.88 15.49 0.86
N MET A 418 -26.60 15.36 0.47
CA MET A 418 -25.50 16.13 1.08
C MET A 418 -25.60 17.62 0.79
N LYS A 419 -26.02 18.01 -0.42
CA LYS A 419 -26.25 19.41 -0.79
C LYS A 419 -27.40 20.03 0.00
N ALA A 420 -28.50 19.29 0.16
CA ALA A 420 -29.64 19.71 0.97
C ALA A 420 -29.26 19.84 2.46
N ALA A 421 -28.54 18.84 3.00
CA ALA A 421 -28.04 18.88 4.38
C ALA A 421 -27.08 20.07 4.59
N GLY A 422 -26.15 20.31 3.66
CA GLY A 422 -25.24 21.46 3.72
C GLY A 422 -26.01 22.82 3.76
N ALA A 423 -26.97 23.00 2.89
CA ALA A 423 -27.80 24.22 2.85
C ALA A 423 -28.61 24.40 4.13
N LEU A 424 -29.12 23.32 4.72
CA LEU A 424 -29.86 23.32 5.96
C LEU A 424 -28.96 23.68 7.16
N LEU A 425 -27.80 23.00 7.26
CA LEU A 425 -26.86 23.15 8.38
C LEU A 425 -26.08 24.46 8.34
N ALA A 426 -25.97 25.11 7.17
CA ALA A 426 -25.34 26.43 7.02
C ALA A 426 -26.12 27.53 7.71
N ARG A 427 -27.40 27.30 8.08
CA ARG A 427 -28.25 28.30 8.76
C ARG A 427 -28.21 28.08 10.28
N PRO A 428 -27.57 28.97 11.10
CA PRO A 428 -27.36 28.73 12.52
C PRO A 428 -28.64 28.49 13.34
N ALA A 429 -29.76 29.15 12.98
CA ALA A 429 -31.02 28.95 13.66
C ALA A 429 -31.60 27.55 13.38
N VAL A 430 -31.55 27.12 12.11
CA VAL A 430 -32.05 25.81 11.69
C VAL A 430 -31.16 24.70 12.28
N TYR A 431 -29.83 24.86 12.25
CA TYR A 431 -28.88 23.95 12.89
C TYR A 431 -29.20 23.75 14.38
N ARG A 432 -29.40 24.86 15.15
CA ARG A 432 -29.74 24.78 16.58
C ARG A 432 -31.05 24.06 16.82
N ALA A 433 -32.06 24.35 16.02
CA ALA A 433 -33.39 23.72 16.13
C ALA A 433 -33.29 22.22 15.78
N ALA A 434 -32.55 21.85 14.72
CA ALA A 434 -32.35 20.49 14.28
C ALA A 434 -31.60 19.65 15.35
N VAL A 435 -30.52 20.18 15.93
CA VAL A 435 -29.74 19.50 16.99
C VAL A 435 -30.59 19.33 18.27
N ALA A 436 -31.33 20.35 18.67
CA ALA A 436 -32.22 20.27 19.84
C ALA A 436 -33.37 19.24 19.62
N GLY A 437 -33.92 19.21 18.41
CA GLY A 437 -34.95 18.24 18.01
C GLY A 437 -34.38 16.80 17.97
N ALA A 438 -33.20 16.61 17.36
CA ALA A 438 -32.53 15.34 17.31
C ALA A 438 -32.20 14.78 18.71
N ASN A 439 -31.70 15.63 19.63
CA ASN A 439 -31.44 15.24 21.01
C ASN A 439 -32.72 14.73 21.72
N LYS A 440 -33.83 15.45 21.56
CA LYS A 440 -35.12 15.06 22.15
C LYS A 440 -35.65 13.75 21.52
N ALA A 441 -35.49 13.59 20.20
CA ALA A 441 -35.94 12.41 19.49
C ALA A 441 -35.11 11.16 19.90
N LEU A 442 -33.78 11.28 19.89
CA LEU A 442 -32.89 10.19 20.31
C LEU A 442 -33.12 9.74 21.75
N ALA A 443 -33.48 10.68 22.65
CA ALA A 443 -33.79 10.36 24.05
C ALA A 443 -35.11 9.59 24.25
N ARG A 444 -36.07 9.68 23.30
CA ARG A 444 -37.43 9.18 23.45
C ARG A 444 -37.81 8.07 22.48
N LEU A 445 -37.11 7.96 21.34
CA LEU A 445 -37.45 6.97 20.34
C LEU A 445 -36.99 5.56 20.80
N PRO A 446 -37.84 4.55 20.64
CA PRO A 446 -37.46 3.18 20.95
C PRO A 446 -36.40 2.64 20.01
N ARG A 447 -35.59 1.67 20.50
CA ARG A 447 -34.43 1.13 19.73
C ARG A 447 -34.82 0.60 18.36
N PHE A 448 -35.96 -0.01 18.17
CA PHE A 448 -36.37 -0.55 16.87
C PHE A 448 -36.62 0.52 15.81
N VAL A 449 -36.92 1.75 16.20
CA VAL A 449 -37.04 2.91 15.27
C VAL A 449 -35.67 3.45 14.87
N LEU A 450 -34.72 3.38 15.81
CA LEU A 450 -33.36 3.90 15.57
C LEU A 450 -32.47 2.87 14.89
N TYR A 451 -32.70 1.57 15.13
CA TYR A 451 -31.88 0.47 14.66
C TYR A 451 -32.71 -0.45 13.75
N ASN A 452 -32.90 -0.05 12.52
CA ASN A 452 -33.63 -0.80 11.50
C ASN A 452 -32.89 -0.77 10.15
N GLY A 453 -33.32 -1.60 9.20
CA GLY A 453 -32.67 -1.74 7.90
C GLY A 453 -32.67 -0.47 7.02
N LEU A 454 -33.53 0.52 7.33
CA LEU A 454 -33.59 1.79 6.61
C LEU A 454 -32.58 2.81 7.16
N ASN A 455 -32.14 2.64 8.40
CA ASN A 455 -31.12 3.50 9.01
C ASN A 455 -29.72 2.93 8.80
N ALA A 456 -29.05 3.36 7.76
CA ALA A 456 -27.69 2.95 7.42
C ALA A 456 -26.67 3.21 8.56
N TRP A 457 -26.91 4.21 9.43
CA TRP A 457 -26.07 4.48 10.59
C TRP A 457 -26.25 3.41 11.69
N GLY A 458 -27.48 3.03 11.96
CA GLY A 458 -27.80 2.06 13.02
C GLY A 458 -27.47 0.59 12.68
N LYS A 459 -27.13 0.29 11.43
CA LYS A 459 -26.85 -1.09 10.99
C LYS A 459 -25.65 -1.71 11.73
N ASN A 460 -24.56 -0.94 11.93
CA ASN A 460 -23.31 -1.42 12.53
C ASN A 460 -22.72 -0.46 13.57
N ARG A 461 -23.53 0.47 14.12
CA ARG A 461 -23.07 1.49 15.06
C ARG A 461 -24.12 1.76 16.11
N GLU A 462 -23.68 2.02 17.34
CA GLU A 462 -24.56 2.54 18.36
C GLU A 462 -24.62 4.08 18.28
N ASN A 463 -25.81 4.64 18.49
CA ASN A 463 -25.97 6.08 18.63
C ASN A 463 -25.40 6.49 19.98
N PRO A 464 -24.67 7.62 20.04
CA PRO A 464 -24.21 8.17 21.31
C PRO A 464 -25.41 8.52 22.19
N THR A 465 -25.28 8.33 23.51
CA THR A 465 -26.28 8.78 24.46
C THR A 465 -26.47 10.28 24.31
N PRO A 466 -27.71 10.75 24.03
CA PRO A 466 -27.96 12.17 23.85
C PRO A 466 -27.68 12.91 25.16
N PRO A 467 -26.93 14.02 25.12
CA PRO A 467 -26.68 14.83 26.32
C PRO A 467 -27.96 15.52 26.80
N ALA A 468 -28.03 15.77 28.09
CA ALA A 468 -29.20 16.46 28.70
C ALA A 468 -29.46 17.86 28.12
N GLU A 469 -28.40 18.53 27.72
CA GLU A 469 -28.43 19.82 27.02
C GLU A 469 -27.45 19.87 25.85
N THR A 470 -27.72 20.71 24.84
CA THR A 470 -26.79 20.90 23.73
C THR A 470 -25.60 21.74 24.20
N PHE A 471 -24.42 21.56 23.52
CA PHE A 471 -23.24 22.40 23.79
C PHE A 471 -23.55 23.90 23.74
N HIS A 472 -24.42 24.31 22.85
CA HIS A 472 -24.83 25.72 22.72
C HIS A 472 -25.59 26.24 23.95
N GLN A 473 -26.47 25.43 24.53
CA GLN A 473 -27.18 25.75 25.77
C GLN A 473 -26.22 25.81 26.95
N TRP A 474 -25.34 24.80 27.05
CA TRP A 474 -24.27 24.75 28.06
C TRP A 474 -23.35 25.98 27.97
N PHE A 475 -22.88 26.31 26.76
CA PHE A 475 -21.99 27.47 26.53
C PHE A 475 -22.63 28.77 26.92
N LYS A 476 -23.88 29.00 26.50
CA LYS A 476 -24.63 30.19 26.88
C LYS A 476 -24.76 30.35 28.39
N ARG A 477 -25.06 29.24 29.09
CA ARG A 477 -25.24 29.25 30.55
C ARG A 477 -23.90 29.47 31.28
N ASN A 478 -22.83 28.88 30.85
CA ASN A 478 -21.59 28.85 31.61
C ASN A 478 -20.55 29.89 31.16
N ARG A 479 -20.62 30.36 29.91
CA ARG A 479 -19.64 31.29 29.33
C ARG A 479 -20.24 32.50 28.59
N GLY A 480 -21.53 32.53 28.37
CA GLY A 480 -22.21 33.61 27.61
C GLY A 480 -22.24 34.98 28.29
N GLY A 481 -21.77 35.10 29.52
CA GLY A 481 -21.73 36.34 30.29
C GLY A 481 -20.31 36.94 30.45
N ARG A 482 -19.28 36.35 29.87
CA ARG A 482 -17.93 36.97 29.83
C ARG A 482 -17.77 37.73 28.50
N LYS A 483 -18.06 39.06 28.56
CA LYS A 483 -17.56 40.02 27.57
C LYS A 483 -16.09 40.29 27.84
#